data_e72fca75bb646e19fd48ab9a8bd52789
#
_entry.id   e72fca75bb646e19fd48ab9a8bd52789
#
_cell.length_a   1.000
_cell.length_b   1.000
_cell.length_c   1.000
_cell.angle_alpha   90.00
_cell.angle_beta   90.00
_cell.angle_gamma   90.00
#
_symmetry.space_group_name_H-M   'P 1'
#
loop_
_entity.id
_entity.type
_entity.pdbx_description
1 polymer ?
#
loop_
_entity_poly.entity_id
_entity_poly.type
_entity_poly.pdbx_seq_one_letter_code
_entity_poly.pdbx_strand_id
1 'polypeptide(L)'
;VVESLHNRDYDVQANYKSLPKSTQNMLSRNGFFKRYKLAPGLSDNKNTVIQLSKIPCKDEDAVDEYIENKFLAKIESEIEPIFRNEISIFIFELVHNILEHSGADNVIMCGQHYPHMNKIRFAIADTGIGLPNYILSKKSLSSEKEAIEWAFTKGNTTKELESDTDSGVGLAYIQEKISKKASMK
;
A
#
# COMPACT_ATOMS: atom_id res chain seq x y z
N VAL A 1 -3.55 -9.71 8.72
CA VAL A 1 -3.88 -10.84 9.62
C VAL A 1 -2.68 -11.76 9.82
N VAL A 2 -2.11 -12.39 8.77
CA VAL A 2 -0.96 -13.31 8.92
C VAL A 2 0.20 -12.65 9.65
N GLU A 3 0.58 -11.44 9.26
CA GLU A 3 1.65 -10.69 9.90
C GLU A 3 1.35 -10.35 11.36
N SER A 4 0.13 -9.90 11.64
CA SER A 4 -0.30 -9.57 13.00
C SER A 4 -0.29 -10.78 13.93
N LEU A 5 -0.66 -11.95 13.43
CA LEU A 5 -0.61 -13.20 14.20
C LEU A 5 0.83 -13.67 14.41
N HIS A 6 1.67 -13.58 13.37
CA HIS A 6 3.08 -13.97 13.45
C HIS A 6 3.86 -13.12 14.47
N ASN A 7 3.59 -11.80 14.52
CA ASN A 7 4.21 -10.90 15.48
C ASN A 7 3.78 -11.16 16.95
N ARG A 8 2.74 -11.98 17.17
CA ARG A 8 2.26 -12.41 18.50
C ARG A 8 2.67 -13.83 18.86
N ASP A 9 3.69 -14.38 18.19
CA ASP A 9 4.18 -15.75 18.38
C ASP A 9 3.12 -16.87 18.14
N TYR A 10 2.07 -16.58 17.37
CA TYR A 10 1.16 -17.63 16.93
C TYR A 10 1.76 -18.47 15.82
N ASP A 11 1.61 -19.80 15.91
CA ASP A 11 1.89 -20.71 14.79
C ASP A 11 0.79 -20.54 13.74
N VAL A 12 1.10 -19.80 12.68
CA VAL A 12 0.14 -19.49 11.63
C VAL A 12 0.14 -20.59 10.57
N GLN A 13 -0.88 -21.42 10.57
CA GLN A 13 -1.10 -22.41 9.52
C GLN A 13 -2.09 -21.87 8.48
N ALA A 14 -1.65 -21.82 7.23
CA ALA A 14 -2.50 -21.38 6.13
C ALA A 14 -2.75 -22.52 5.16
N ASN A 15 -4.03 -22.84 4.90
CA ASN A 15 -4.40 -23.81 3.87
C ASN A 15 -4.29 -23.16 2.48
N TYR A 16 -3.07 -22.85 2.05
CA TYR A 16 -2.82 -22.22 0.75
C TYR A 16 -3.20 -23.13 -0.43
N LYS A 17 -3.30 -24.43 -0.22
CA LYS A 17 -3.68 -25.41 -1.27
C LYS A 17 -5.14 -25.25 -1.72
N SER A 18 -5.99 -24.65 -0.89
CA SER A 18 -7.37 -24.33 -1.25
C SER A 18 -7.51 -23.12 -2.16
N LEU A 19 -6.45 -22.32 -2.31
CA LEU A 19 -6.47 -21.15 -3.20
C LEU A 19 -6.44 -21.59 -4.67
N PRO A 20 -7.01 -20.79 -5.59
CA PRO A 20 -6.84 -20.99 -7.04
C PRO A 20 -5.37 -21.09 -7.43
N LYS A 21 -5.04 -21.93 -8.39
CA LYS A 21 -3.65 -22.17 -8.82
C LYS A 21 -2.93 -20.90 -9.27
N SER A 22 -3.64 -19.99 -9.93
CA SER A 22 -3.13 -18.67 -10.33
C SER A 22 -2.68 -17.84 -9.13
N THR A 23 -3.48 -17.85 -8.05
CA THR A 23 -3.17 -17.15 -6.79
C THR A 23 -1.98 -17.80 -6.07
N GLN A 24 -1.95 -19.16 -6.01
CA GLN A 24 -0.80 -19.86 -5.46
C GLN A 24 0.50 -19.49 -6.19
N ASN A 25 0.48 -19.49 -7.52
CA ASN A 25 1.63 -19.13 -8.34
C ASN A 25 2.07 -17.67 -8.11
N MET A 26 1.14 -16.74 -7.99
CA MET A 26 1.44 -15.33 -7.72
C MET A 26 2.09 -15.16 -6.33
N LEU A 27 1.50 -15.75 -5.28
CA LEU A 27 2.01 -15.68 -3.91
C LEU A 27 3.36 -16.40 -3.76
N SER A 28 3.62 -17.45 -4.54
CA SER A 28 4.90 -18.13 -4.56
C SER A 28 5.99 -17.28 -5.25
N ARG A 29 5.65 -16.61 -6.38
CA ARG A 29 6.61 -15.76 -7.12
C ARG A 29 6.90 -14.45 -6.41
N ASN A 30 5.94 -13.84 -5.72
CA ASN A 30 6.17 -12.58 -4.99
C ASN A 30 6.88 -12.77 -3.64
N GLY A 31 7.21 -14.01 -3.27
CA GLY A 31 7.95 -14.32 -2.05
C GLY A 31 7.09 -14.50 -0.80
N PHE A 32 5.76 -14.38 -0.90
CA PHE A 32 4.86 -14.51 0.25
C PHE A 32 5.01 -15.89 0.93
N PHE A 33 4.90 -16.97 0.17
CA PHE A 33 5.01 -18.32 0.74
C PHE A 33 6.38 -18.60 1.36
N LYS A 34 7.47 -18.12 0.70
CA LYS A 34 8.83 -18.26 1.24
C LYS A 34 8.99 -17.50 2.54
N ARG A 35 8.49 -16.25 2.61
CA ARG A 35 8.59 -15.40 3.80
C ARG A 35 7.92 -16.05 5.03
N TYR A 36 6.71 -16.57 4.83
CA TYR A 36 5.95 -17.17 5.94
C TYR A 36 6.14 -18.70 6.05
N LYS A 37 7.16 -19.26 5.40
CA LYS A 37 7.53 -20.69 5.42
C LYS A 37 6.37 -21.63 5.08
N LEU A 38 5.43 -21.19 4.24
CA LEU A 38 4.25 -21.95 3.85
C LEU A 38 4.53 -22.90 2.69
N ALA A 39 5.35 -22.49 1.73
CA ALA A 39 5.78 -23.27 0.58
C ALA A 39 7.06 -22.68 -0.04
N PRO A 40 7.77 -23.43 -0.90
CA PRO A 40 8.90 -22.90 -1.66
C PRO A 40 8.48 -21.71 -2.55
N GLY A 41 9.40 -20.76 -2.73
CA GLY A 41 9.24 -19.69 -3.71
C GLY A 41 9.42 -20.21 -5.13
N LEU A 42 8.80 -19.54 -6.09
CA LEU A 42 8.99 -19.75 -7.53
C LEU A 42 9.72 -18.55 -8.15
N SER A 43 10.49 -18.80 -9.18
CA SER A 43 11.13 -17.74 -9.96
C SER A 43 10.11 -16.93 -10.75
N ASP A 44 10.33 -15.62 -10.84
CA ASP A 44 9.53 -14.73 -11.70
C ASP A 44 10.17 -14.55 -13.07
N ASN A 45 10.15 -15.62 -13.87
CA ASN A 45 10.75 -15.63 -15.20
C ASN A 45 10.14 -14.62 -16.19
N LYS A 46 8.95 -14.09 -15.89
CA LYS A 46 8.26 -13.09 -16.71
C LYS A 46 8.52 -11.65 -16.25
N ASN A 47 9.26 -11.48 -15.18
CA ASN A 47 9.58 -10.17 -14.59
C ASN A 47 8.35 -9.29 -14.31
N THR A 48 7.23 -9.91 -13.94
CA THR A 48 5.95 -9.22 -13.74
C THR A 48 5.57 -9.02 -12.27
N VAL A 49 6.32 -9.63 -11.37
CA VAL A 49 6.06 -9.54 -9.93
C VAL A 49 6.78 -8.35 -9.30
N ILE A 50 6.10 -7.65 -8.43
CA ILE A 50 6.68 -6.70 -7.48
C ILE A 50 6.82 -7.46 -6.17
N GLN A 51 8.06 -7.73 -5.77
CA GLN A 51 8.36 -8.62 -4.65
C GLN A 51 7.78 -8.12 -3.34
N LEU A 52 7.32 -9.05 -2.51
CA LEU A 52 6.90 -8.74 -1.16
C LEU A 52 8.07 -8.20 -0.34
N SER A 53 7.94 -7.00 0.18
CA SER A 53 8.85 -6.40 1.14
C SER A 53 8.13 -6.02 2.41
N LYS A 54 8.80 -6.21 3.53
CA LYS A 54 8.44 -5.68 4.84
C LYS A 54 9.59 -4.78 5.26
N ILE A 55 9.33 -3.48 5.30
CA ILE A 55 10.32 -2.45 5.52
C ILE A 55 9.99 -1.74 6.85
N PRO A 56 10.95 -1.52 7.75
CA PRO A 56 10.71 -0.73 8.96
C PRO A 56 10.24 0.69 8.62
N CYS A 57 9.19 1.18 9.27
CA CYS A 57 8.66 2.53 9.03
C CYS A 57 9.68 3.64 9.33
N LYS A 58 10.67 3.37 10.19
CA LYS A 58 11.77 4.30 10.48
C LYS A 58 12.86 4.40 9.41
N ASP A 59 12.81 3.55 8.40
CA ASP A 59 13.78 3.46 7.30
C ASP A 59 13.12 4.00 6.02
N GLU A 60 12.88 5.31 6.02
CA GLU A 60 12.19 6.01 4.93
C GLU A 60 12.95 5.87 3.61
N ASP A 61 14.29 5.92 3.65
CA ASP A 61 15.14 5.73 2.45
C ASP A 61 14.91 4.36 1.80
N ALA A 62 14.80 3.28 2.60
CA ALA A 62 14.51 1.95 2.08
C ALA A 62 13.08 1.82 1.53
N VAL A 63 12.13 2.57 2.08
CA VAL A 63 10.76 2.65 1.55
C VAL A 63 10.76 3.33 0.19
N ASP A 64 11.42 4.47 0.07
CA ASP A 64 11.52 5.23 -1.17
C ASP A 64 12.27 4.45 -2.26
N GLU A 65 13.38 3.81 -1.90
CA GLU A 65 14.12 2.91 -2.80
C GLU A 65 13.23 1.77 -3.32
N TYR A 66 12.41 1.19 -2.47
CA TYR A 66 11.48 0.14 -2.91
C TYR A 66 10.43 0.67 -3.88
N ILE A 67 9.85 1.83 -3.61
CA ILE A 67 8.85 2.45 -4.49
C ILE A 67 9.48 2.76 -5.85
N GLU A 68 10.61 3.43 -5.89
CA GLU A 68 11.26 3.82 -7.14
C GLU A 68 11.80 2.61 -7.91
N ASN A 69 12.60 1.74 -7.27
CA ASN A 69 13.35 0.70 -7.96
C ASN A 69 12.60 -0.63 -8.11
N LYS A 70 11.56 -0.89 -7.32
CA LYS A 70 10.80 -2.15 -7.42
C LYS A 70 9.40 -1.96 -7.97
N PHE A 71 8.74 -0.85 -7.66
CA PHE A 71 7.39 -0.59 -8.16
C PHE A 71 7.40 0.26 -9.44
N LEU A 72 7.88 1.51 -9.38
CA LEU A 72 7.81 2.44 -10.51
C LEU A 72 8.65 1.97 -11.69
N ALA A 73 9.84 1.42 -11.45
CA ALA A 73 10.68 0.84 -12.50
C ALA A 73 10.00 -0.33 -13.26
N LYS A 74 9.06 -1.05 -12.62
CA LYS A 74 8.30 -2.12 -13.29
C LYS A 74 7.29 -1.61 -14.30
N ILE A 75 6.85 -0.38 -14.15
CA ILE A 75 5.76 0.19 -14.93
C ILE A 75 6.24 1.30 -15.89
N GLU A 76 7.49 1.71 -15.76
CA GLU A 76 8.06 2.85 -16.48
C GLU A 76 7.95 2.73 -18.00
N SER A 77 8.18 1.53 -18.55
CA SER A 77 8.07 1.27 -19.99
C SER A 77 6.65 1.07 -20.51
N GLU A 78 5.67 0.96 -19.61
CA GLU A 78 4.30 0.51 -19.93
C GLU A 78 3.27 1.64 -19.81
N ILE A 79 3.65 2.77 -19.22
CA ILE A 79 2.74 3.89 -19.00
C ILE A 79 3.37 5.22 -19.40
N GLU A 80 2.52 6.15 -19.85
CA GLU A 80 2.95 7.50 -20.17
C GLU A 80 3.53 8.21 -18.93
N PRO A 81 4.57 9.08 -19.09
CA PRO A 81 5.23 9.77 -17.96
C PRO A 81 4.28 10.54 -17.05
N ILE A 82 3.22 11.12 -17.61
CA ILE A 82 2.22 11.86 -16.81
C ILE A 82 1.47 10.93 -15.84
N PHE A 83 1.10 9.73 -16.27
CA PHE A 83 0.43 8.74 -15.42
C PHE A 83 1.40 8.13 -14.40
N ARG A 84 2.67 7.95 -14.77
CA ARG A 84 3.72 7.55 -13.83
C ARG A 84 3.81 8.51 -12.66
N ASN A 85 3.86 9.81 -12.93
CA ASN A 85 3.92 10.83 -11.90
C ASN A 85 2.66 10.83 -11.00
N GLU A 86 1.47 10.69 -11.57
CA GLU A 86 0.23 10.60 -10.78
C GLU A 86 0.24 9.37 -9.87
N ILE A 87 0.68 8.21 -10.38
CA ILE A 87 0.77 6.98 -9.59
C ILE A 87 1.83 7.13 -8.48
N SER A 88 2.97 7.74 -8.78
CA SER A 88 4.02 8.03 -7.82
C SER A 88 3.47 8.85 -6.64
N ILE A 89 2.83 9.98 -6.93
CA ILE A 89 2.20 10.83 -5.91
C ILE A 89 1.22 10.01 -5.05
N PHE A 90 0.37 9.18 -5.65
CA PHE A 90 -0.60 8.38 -4.91
C PHE A 90 0.07 7.38 -3.97
N ILE A 91 1.10 6.69 -4.45
CA ILE A 91 1.82 5.70 -3.64
C ILE A 91 2.55 6.38 -2.49
N PHE A 92 3.27 7.47 -2.75
CA PHE A 92 3.97 8.21 -1.71
C PHE A 92 3.01 8.74 -0.66
N GLU A 93 1.88 9.33 -1.05
CA GLU A 93 0.86 9.79 -0.10
C GLU A 93 0.31 8.66 0.79
N LEU A 94 -0.02 7.51 0.20
CA LEU A 94 -0.52 6.38 0.97
C LEU A 94 0.54 5.84 1.95
N VAL A 95 1.79 5.77 1.52
CA VAL A 95 2.89 5.28 2.35
C VAL A 95 3.23 6.30 3.43
N HIS A 96 3.32 7.59 3.12
CA HIS A 96 3.55 8.64 4.11
C HIS A 96 2.49 8.65 5.21
N ASN A 97 1.21 8.43 4.87
CA ASN A 97 0.16 8.28 5.87
C ASN A 97 0.42 7.10 6.84
N ILE A 98 1.03 6.02 6.35
CA ILE A 98 1.42 4.91 7.22
C ILE A 98 2.61 5.32 8.10
N LEU A 99 3.67 5.88 7.53
CA LEU A 99 4.89 6.23 8.25
C LEU A 99 4.62 7.25 9.37
N GLU A 100 3.79 8.26 9.09
CA GLU A 100 3.53 9.35 10.02
C GLU A 100 2.41 9.04 11.03
N HIS A 101 1.41 8.24 10.66
CA HIS A 101 0.15 8.20 11.39
C HIS A 101 -0.29 6.83 11.88
N SER A 102 0.26 5.74 11.35
CA SER A 102 -0.22 4.41 11.73
C SER A 102 0.31 3.90 13.07
N GLY A 103 1.49 4.38 13.50
CA GLY A 103 2.22 3.82 14.62
C GLY A 103 2.69 2.38 14.37
N ALA A 104 2.71 1.92 13.12
CA ALA A 104 3.20 0.60 12.76
C ALA A 104 4.73 0.54 12.78
N ASP A 105 5.28 -0.61 13.16
CA ASP A 105 6.72 -0.85 13.07
C ASP A 105 7.20 -1.01 11.62
N ASN A 106 6.31 -1.50 10.74
CA ASN A 106 6.68 -1.84 9.36
C ASN A 106 5.54 -1.53 8.39
N VAL A 107 5.93 -1.12 7.18
CA VAL A 107 5.09 -1.13 5.99
C VAL A 107 5.36 -2.40 5.17
N ILE A 108 4.30 -3.00 4.63
CA ILE A 108 4.36 -4.22 3.82
C ILE A 108 3.83 -3.89 2.44
N MET A 109 4.64 -4.16 1.43
CA MET A 109 4.31 -3.82 0.05
C MET A 109 4.54 -5.01 -0.88
N CYS A 110 3.67 -5.20 -1.87
CA CYS A 110 3.86 -6.16 -2.96
C CYS A 110 2.94 -5.84 -4.13
N GLY A 111 3.18 -6.46 -5.28
CA GLY A 111 2.29 -6.25 -6.41
C GLY A 111 2.49 -7.23 -7.56
N GLN A 112 1.71 -7.01 -8.61
CA GLN A 112 1.76 -7.77 -9.84
C GLN A 112 1.39 -6.88 -11.03
N HIS A 113 2.25 -6.85 -12.02
CA HIS A 113 1.98 -6.29 -13.33
C HIS A 113 1.36 -7.35 -14.25
N TYR A 114 0.37 -6.96 -15.02
CA TYR A 114 -0.35 -7.79 -16.00
C TYR A 114 -0.28 -7.10 -17.38
N PRO A 115 0.83 -7.26 -18.14
CA PRO A 115 1.04 -6.53 -19.39
C PRO A 115 -0.11 -6.73 -20.40
N HIS A 116 -0.55 -7.97 -20.61
CA HIS A 116 -1.63 -8.29 -21.57
C HIS A 116 -3.00 -7.68 -21.19
N MET A 117 -3.18 -7.24 -19.95
CA MET A 117 -4.40 -6.61 -19.46
C MET A 117 -4.24 -5.10 -19.27
N ASN A 118 -3.06 -4.57 -19.56
CA ASN A 118 -2.66 -3.20 -19.24
C ASN A 118 -3.04 -2.82 -17.79
N LYS A 119 -2.67 -3.69 -16.84
CA LYS A 119 -3.13 -3.58 -15.46
C LYS A 119 -2.01 -3.85 -14.48
N ILE A 120 -1.99 -3.05 -13.43
CA ILE A 120 -1.14 -3.26 -12.26
C ILE A 120 -2.03 -3.42 -11.03
N ARG A 121 -1.65 -4.35 -10.17
CA ARG A 121 -2.19 -4.45 -8.81
C ARG A 121 -1.05 -4.26 -7.84
N PHE A 122 -1.22 -3.34 -6.92
CA PHE A 122 -0.27 -3.07 -5.85
C PHE A 122 -1.02 -3.05 -4.52
N ALA A 123 -0.40 -3.61 -3.49
CA ALA A 123 -0.93 -3.65 -2.15
C ALA A 123 0.08 -3.01 -1.21
N ILE A 124 -0.43 -2.12 -0.37
CA ILE A 124 0.29 -1.50 0.74
C ILE A 124 -0.50 -1.84 1.99
N ALA A 125 0.18 -2.27 3.03
CA ALA A 125 -0.44 -2.62 4.31
C ALA A 125 0.49 -2.30 5.48
N ASP A 126 -0.11 -2.03 6.61
CA ASP A 126 0.56 -1.86 7.89
C ASP A 126 -0.16 -2.66 9.00
N THR A 127 0.42 -2.70 10.19
CA THR A 127 -0.16 -3.32 11.38
C THR A 127 -0.40 -2.32 12.49
N GLY A 128 -0.49 -1.04 12.15
CA GLY A 128 -0.73 0.06 13.08
C GLY A 128 -2.17 0.16 13.57
N ILE A 129 -2.50 1.30 14.16
CA ILE A 129 -3.82 1.55 14.75
C ILE A 129 -4.93 1.74 13.70
N GLY A 130 -4.54 1.97 12.45
CA GLY A 130 -5.46 2.28 11.35
C GLY A 130 -5.92 3.74 11.31
N LEU A 131 -6.10 4.25 10.09
CA LEU A 131 -6.47 5.65 9.83
C LEU A 131 -7.71 6.12 10.62
N PRO A 132 -8.81 5.36 10.71
CA PRO A 132 -9.97 5.81 11.48
C PRO A 132 -9.65 6.06 12.96
N ASN A 133 -8.97 5.13 13.61
CA ASN A 133 -8.63 5.24 15.03
C ASN A 133 -7.65 6.38 15.28
N TYR A 134 -6.68 6.57 14.37
CA TYR A 134 -5.79 7.73 14.47
C TYR A 134 -6.56 9.05 14.43
N ILE A 135 -7.49 9.21 13.49
CA ILE A 135 -8.29 10.44 13.36
C ILE A 135 -9.18 10.62 14.57
N LEU A 136 -9.86 9.57 15.04
CA LEU A 136 -10.69 9.62 16.25
C LEU A 136 -9.91 10.02 17.50
N SER A 137 -8.61 9.69 17.56
CA SER A 137 -7.75 10.12 18.67
C SER A 137 -7.40 11.63 18.63
N LYS A 138 -7.55 12.27 17.49
CA LYS A 138 -7.19 13.68 17.26
C LYS A 138 -8.38 14.61 17.07
N LYS A 139 -9.53 14.07 16.70
CA LYS A 139 -10.74 14.84 16.36
C LYS A 139 -11.95 14.26 17.09
N SER A 140 -12.84 15.13 17.54
CA SER A 140 -14.11 14.75 18.20
C SER A 140 -15.13 14.32 17.16
N LEU A 141 -14.96 13.09 16.62
CA LEU A 141 -15.88 12.45 15.68
C LEU A 141 -16.53 11.25 16.35
N SER A 142 -17.71 10.85 15.87
CA SER A 142 -18.57 9.89 16.56
C SER A 142 -18.42 8.45 16.05
N SER A 143 -17.75 8.24 14.90
CA SER A 143 -17.61 6.91 14.30
C SER A 143 -16.41 6.80 13.36
N GLU A 144 -15.95 5.56 13.13
CA GLU A 144 -14.93 5.26 12.13
C GLU A 144 -15.35 5.70 10.73
N LYS A 145 -16.63 5.58 10.38
CA LYS A 145 -17.17 6.04 9.11
C LYS A 145 -16.98 7.54 8.95
N GLU A 146 -17.36 8.32 9.96
CA GLU A 146 -17.18 9.77 9.96
C GLU A 146 -15.70 10.16 9.89
N ALA A 147 -14.82 9.42 10.56
CA ALA A 147 -13.39 9.63 10.47
C ALA A 147 -12.84 9.39 9.06
N ILE A 148 -13.30 8.35 8.37
CA ILE A 148 -12.92 8.11 6.97
C ILE A 148 -13.45 9.22 6.05
N GLU A 149 -14.71 9.60 6.17
CA GLU A 149 -15.31 10.69 5.39
C GLU A 149 -14.56 12.01 5.61
N TRP A 150 -14.20 12.30 6.86
CA TRP A 150 -13.39 13.44 7.23
C TRP A 150 -12.00 13.41 6.58
N ALA A 151 -11.33 12.25 6.55
CA ALA A 151 -10.00 12.09 5.96
C ALA A 151 -9.97 12.39 4.45
N PHE A 152 -11.05 12.10 3.75
CA PHE A 152 -11.18 12.36 2.31
C PHE A 152 -11.74 13.75 1.99
N THR A 153 -12.08 14.55 2.99
CA THR A 153 -12.55 15.93 2.78
C THR A 153 -11.37 16.87 2.57
N LYS A 154 -11.37 17.61 1.46
CA LYS A 154 -10.29 18.52 1.09
C LYS A 154 -10.07 19.60 2.17
N GLY A 155 -8.82 19.80 2.53
CA GLY A 155 -8.40 20.76 3.54
C GLY A 155 -8.41 20.22 4.96
N ASN A 156 -8.92 19.03 5.20
CA ASN A 156 -8.84 18.40 6.51
C ASN A 156 -7.44 17.81 6.73
N THR A 157 -6.84 18.17 7.85
CA THR A 157 -5.54 17.66 8.29
C THR A 157 -5.52 17.43 9.80
N THR A 158 -4.76 16.44 10.23
CA THR A 158 -4.45 16.19 11.63
C THR A 158 -3.15 16.89 12.07
N LYS A 159 -2.37 17.45 11.12
CA LYS A 159 -1.17 18.23 11.41
C LYS A 159 -1.55 19.57 12.01
N GLU A 160 -0.81 20.02 13.00
CA GLU A 160 -0.93 21.40 13.50
C GLU A 160 -0.37 22.34 12.43
N LEU A 161 -1.05 23.49 12.21
CA LEU A 161 -0.71 24.47 11.16
C LEU A 161 0.58 25.21 11.53
N GLU A 162 1.74 24.60 11.30
CA GLU A 162 3.03 25.27 11.51
C GLU A 162 3.79 25.62 10.22
N SER A 163 3.25 25.37 9.04
CA SER A 163 3.89 25.84 7.79
C SER A 163 2.94 25.87 6.60
N ASP A 164 3.19 26.81 5.68
CA ASP A 164 2.53 27.09 4.40
C ASP A 164 2.60 25.95 3.36
N THR A 165 2.67 24.69 3.78
CA THR A 165 2.69 23.56 2.87
C THR A 165 1.32 22.89 2.82
N ASP A 166 0.92 22.46 1.62
CA ASP A 166 -0.34 21.80 1.21
C ASP A 166 -0.76 20.57 2.06
N SER A 167 -0.81 20.70 3.39
CA SER A 167 -1.26 19.62 4.27
C SER A 167 -2.77 19.40 4.16
N GLY A 168 -3.20 18.16 4.07
CA GLY A 168 -4.63 17.78 3.95
C GLY A 168 -5.14 17.68 2.52
N VAL A 169 -4.26 17.63 1.52
CA VAL A 169 -4.64 17.50 0.11
C VAL A 169 -4.54 16.08 -0.41
N GLY A 170 -3.66 15.23 0.16
CA GLY A 170 -3.29 13.94 -0.40
C GLY A 170 -4.44 12.96 -0.63
N LEU A 171 -5.17 12.53 0.41
CA LEU A 171 -6.27 11.57 0.26
C LEU A 171 -7.44 12.16 -0.54
N ALA A 172 -7.76 13.45 -0.34
CA ALA A 172 -8.78 14.15 -1.10
C ALA A 172 -8.43 14.25 -2.59
N TYR A 173 -7.16 14.52 -2.91
CA TYR A 173 -6.66 14.55 -4.28
C TYR A 173 -6.76 13.18 -4.95
N ILE A 174 -6.39 12.11 -4.25
CA ILE A 174 -6.53 10.72 -4.73
C ILE A 174 -8.00 10.43 -5.06
N GLN A 175 -8.93 10.78 -4.16
CA GLN A 175 -10.36 10.57 -4.37
C GLN A 175 -10.89 11.34 -5.57
N GLU A 176 -10.52 12.61 -5.71
CA GLU A 176 -10.94 13.46 -6.83
C GLU A 176 -10.49 12.86 -8.19
N LYS A 177 -9.23 12.42 -8.27
CA LYS A 177 -8.67 11.83 -9.49
C LYS A 177 -9.34 10.50 -9.85
N ILE A 178 -9.60 9.63 -8.88
CA ILE A 178 -10.29 8.36 -9.09
C ILE A 178 -11.73 8.61 -9.55
N SER A 179 -12.44 9.53 -8.91
CA SER A 179 -13.84 9.86 -9.24
C SER A 179 -13.98 10.43 -10.65
N LYS A 180 -13.07 11.32 -11.07
CA LYS A 180 -13.06 11.87 -12.44
C LYS A 180 -12.84 10.78 -13.48
N LYS A 181 -11.92 9.84 -13.26
CA LYS A 181 -11.68 8.71 -14.19
C LYS A 181 -12.85 7.73 -14.23
N ALA A 182 -13.58 7.54 -13.15
CA ALA A 182 -14.76 6.67 -13.11
C ALA A 182 -15.96 7.24 -13.88
N SER A 183 -16.10 8.57 -13.94
CA SER A 183 -17.19 9.26 -14.66
C SER A 183 -16.94 9.41 -16.17
N MET A 184 -15.74 9.07 -16.67
CA MET A 184 -15.38 9.12 -18.10
C MET A 184 -15.56 7.78 -18.84
N LYS A 185 -16.16 6.77 -18.18
CA LYS A 185 -16.51 5.46 -18.75
C LYS A 185 -18.02 5.37 -18.97
#